data_9f86b2ed76e609abadf4a8dfa8b6c5ee
#
_entry.id   9f86b2ed76e609abadf4a8dfa8b6c5ee
#
_cell.length_a   1.000
_cell.length_b   1.000
_cell.length_c   1.000
_cell.angle_alpha   90.00
_cell.angle_beta   90.00
_cell.angle_gamma   90.00
#
_symmetry.space_group_name_H-M   'P 1'
#
loop_
_entity.id
_entity.type
_entity.pdbx_description
1 polymer ?
#
loop_
_entity_poly.entity_id
_entity_poly.type
_entity_poly.pdbx_seq_one_letter_code
_entity_poly.pdbx_strand_id
1 'polypeptide(L)'
;LLKINDLSIISHVFKRAQEANIGDVVVAAEDEEIVDDVIKNGGRAILTGRNHKTGTDRIYEAFQKLEIKNVDLIMNLQGDEPSINIEDIKNLNKKMVSNQSKMGTLAAKMKDLKDLDNENVVKVITNENLNNDGFSEAKNFLRRSSKVANIYHHIGIYCYSTETLKKFVQLNQSKNEIENRLEQLRALDNNIEIKVALASSSPIGVDTK
;
A
#
# COMPACT_ATOMS: atom_id res chain seq x y z
N LEU A 1 -3.26 13.99 16.76
CA LEU A 1 -2.18 13.12 16.24
C LEU A 1 -1.69 12.15 17.32
N LEU A 2 -1.71 10.84 17.04
CA LEU A 2 -1.10 9.82 17.90
C LEU A 2 0.42 9.86 17.74
N LYS A 3 1.15 9.73 18.86
CA LYS A 3 2.61 9.81 18.88
C LYS A 3 3.25 8.55 19.46
N ILE A 4 4.43 8.23 18.96
CA ILE A 4 5.36 7.23 19.51
C ILE A 4 6.67 7.97 19.75
N ASN A 5 7.16 8.01 21.03
CA ASN A 5 8.39 8.72 21.39
C ASN A 5 8.44 10.17 20.84
N ASP A 6 7.44 10.97 21.14
CA ASP A 6 7.30 12.39 20.76
C ASP A 6 7.14 12.67 19.25
N LEU A 7 7.21 11.69 18.39
CA LEU A 7 6.98 11.81 16.96
C LEU A 7 5.64 11.20 16.57
N SER A 8 4.87 11.87 15.71
CA SER A 8 3.60 11.35 15.21
C SER A 8 3.80 10.05 14.39
N ILE A 9 2.79 9.17 14.37
CA ILE A 9 2.83 7.92 13.60
C ILE A 9 3.14 8.20 12.13
N ILE A 10 2.46 9.19 11.54
CA ILE A 10 2.69 9.55 10.13
C ILE A 10 4.12 10.04 9.87
N SER A 11 4.71 10.80 10.81
CA SER A 11 6.09 11.24 10.69
C SER A 11 7.10 10.09 10.85
N HIS A 12 6.77 9.02 11.60
CA HIS A 12 7.55 7.78 11.60
C HIS A 12 7.50 7.10 10.22
N VAL A 13 6.30 6.95 9.63
CA VAL A 13 6.13 6.35 8.30
C VAL A 13 6.90 7.16 7.24
N PHE A 14 6.79 8.51 7.30
CA PHE A 14 7.53 9.39 6.40
C PHE A 14 9.05 9.14 6.47
N LYS A 15 9.63 9.07 7.68
CA LYS A 15 11.07 8.80 7.85
C LYS A 15 11.45 7.42 7.31
N ARG A 16 10.65 6.38 7.55
CA ARG A 16 10.88 5.04 6.97
C ARG A 16 10.88 5.06 5.45
N ALA A 17 9.94 5.79 4.85
CA ALA A 17 9.89 5.96 3.40
C ALA A 17 11.14 6.68 2.87
N GLN A 18 11.61 7.74 3.56
CA GLN A 18 12.85 8.43 3.20
C GLN A 18 14.09 7.52 3.31
N GLU A 19 14.20 6.73 4.38
CA GLU A 19 15.30 5.79 4.59
C GLU A 19 15.36 4.70 3.51
N ALA A 20 14.24 4.36 2.88
CA ALA A 20 14.23 3.45 1.73
C ALA A 20 14.99 4.00 0.53
N ASN A 21 15.08 5.32 0.39
CA ASN A 21 15.87 6.03 -0.63
C ASN A 21 15.61 5.53 -2.07
N ILE A 22 14.34 5.36 -2.41
CA ILE A 22 13.90 4.89 -3.74
C ILE A 22 13.26 5.99 -4.60
N GLY A 23 13.05 7.17 -4.04
CA GLY A 23 12.44 8.32 -4.72
C GLY A 23 12.01 9.42 -3.75
N ASP A 24 11.33 10.43 -4.27
CA ASP A 24 10.77 11.52 -3.47
C ASP A 24 9.64 11.02 -2.59
N VAL A 25 9.61 11.51 -1.34
CA VAL A 25 8.58 11.14 -0.35
C VAL A 25 7.73 12.36 -0.03
N VAL A 26 6.40 12.18 -0.10
CA VAL A 26 5.43 13.24 0.22
C VAL A 26 4.27 12.62 0.99
N VAL A 27 3.83 13.26 2.06
CA VAL A 27 2.61 12.89 2.77
C VAL A 27 1.42 13.61 2.13
N ALA A 28 0.39 12.84 1.77
CA ALA A 28 -0.89 13.35 1.29
C ALA A 28 -1.92 13.28 2.43
N ALA A 29 -2.40 14.40 2.93
CA ALA A 29 -3.33 14.45 4.04
C ALA A 29 -4.48 15.44 3.79
N GLU A 30 -5.65 15.20 4.40
CA GLU A 30 -6.81 16.09 4.35
C GLU A 30 -6.87 17.07 5.52
N ASP A 31 -6.08 16.83 6.55
CA ASP A 31 -6.03 17.64 7.75
C ASP A 31 -4.76 18.50 7.76
N GLU A 32 -4.94 19.81 7.94
CA GLU A 32 -3.85 20.78 8.08
C GLU A 32 -2.93 20.43 9.25
N GLU A 33 -3.48 19.92 10.36
CA GLU A 33 -2.70 19.50 11.52
C GLU A 33 -1.67 18.41 11.16
N ILE A 34 -2.02 17.47 10.27
CA ILE A 34 -1.11 16.43 9.79
C ILE A 34 -0.04 17.04 8.89
N VAL A 35 -0.43 17.93 7.97
CA VAL A 35 0.49 18.63 7.07
C VAL A 35 1.52 19.42 7.87
N ASP A 36 1.07 20.21 8.85
CA ASP A 36 1.92 21.05 9.70
C ASP A 36 2.88 20.20 10.54
N ASP A 37 2.40 19.09 11.12
CA ASP A 37 3.24 18.18 11.90
C ASP A 37 4.37 17.57 11.05
N VAL A 38 4.04 17.10 9.85
CA VAL A 38 5.03 16.51 8.93
C VAL A 38 6.07 17.54 8.52
N ILE A 39 5.65 18.76 8.16
CA ILE A 39 6.55 19.86 7.77
C ILE A 39 7.44 20.26 8.95
N LYS A 40 6.88 20.42 10.14
CA LYS A 40 7.61 20.73 11.38
C LYS A 40 8.69 19.70 11.70
N ASN A 41 8.45 18.44 11.37
CA ASN A 41 9.41 17.34 11.57
C ASN A 41 10.35 17.12 10.37
N GLY A 42 10.45 18.10 9.45
CA GLY A 42 11.38 18.09 8.32
C GLY A 42 10.89 17.27 7.13
N GLY A 43 9.61 16.88 7.11
CA GLY A 43 9.00 16.17 6.01
C GLY A 43 8.40 17.09 4.96
N ARG A 44 7.94 16.50 3.85
CA ARG A 44 7.20 17.16 2.79
C ARG A 44 5.75 16.65 2.81
N ALA A 45 4.80 17.55 2.84
CA ALA A 45 3.38 17.21 2.87
C ALA A 45 2.56 18.10 1.93
N ILE A 46 1.42 17.58 1.50
CA ILE A 46 0.47 18.28 0.64
C ILE A 46 -0.95 18.11 1.19
N LEU A 47 -1.69 19.21 1.27
CA LEU A 47 -3.09 19.18 1.64
C LEU A 47 -3.94 18.75 0.43
N THR A 48 -4.77 17.73 0.64
CA THR A 48 -5.68 17.16 -0.36
C THR A 48 -7.14 17.36 0.03
N GLY A 49 -8.05 17.14 -0.91
CA GLY A 49 -9.48 17.23 -0.65
C GLY A 49 -9.95 16.23 0.41
N ARG A 50 -11.05 16.58 1.11
CA ARG A 50 -11.65 15.73 2.16
C ARG A 50 -12.59 14.65 1.60
N ASN A 51 -13.00 14.77 0.34
CA ASN A 51 -14.07 13.93 -0.24
C ASN A 51 -13.54 12.69 -0.99
N HIS A 52 -12.28 12.31 -0.80
CA HIS A 52 -11.74 11.11 -1.41
C HIS A 52 -12.37 9.86 -0.81
N LYS A 53 -12.82 8.95 -1.67
CA LYS A 53 -13.40 7.68 -1.26
C LYS A 53 -12.35 6.70 -0.74
N THR A 54 -11.11 6.83 -1.23
CA THR A 54 -10.01 5.90 -0.94
C THR A 54 -8.66 6.63 -0.80
N GLY A 55 -7.70 5.95 -0.18
CA GLY A 55 -6.32 6.45 -0.09
C GLY A 55 -5.66 6.60 -1.47
N THR A 56 -6.02 5.75 -2.44
CA THR A 56 -5.48 5.82 -3.80
C THR A 56 -5.94 7.06 -4.55
N ASP A 57 -7.21 7.47 -4.39
CA ASP A 57 -7.71 8.74 -4.95
C ASP A 57 -6.93 9.93 -4.38
N ARG A 58 -6.62 9.90 -3.07
CA ARG A 58 -5.87 10.94 -2.37
C ARG A 58 -4.44 11.06 -2.88
N ILE A 59 -3.72 9.97 -3.02
CA ILE A 59 -2.34 10.03 -3.53
C ILE A 59 -2.29 10.47 -4.99
N TYR A 60 -3.31 10.16 -5.77
CA TYR A 60 -3.40 10.65 -7.15
C TYR A 60 -3.59 12.18 -7.20
N GLU A 61 -4.48 12.75 -6.38
CA GLU A 61 -4.60 14.21 -6.26
C GLU A 61 -3.27 14.85 -5.84
N ALA A 62 -2.61 14.28 -4.82
CA ALA A 62 -1.31 14.78 -4.37
C ALA A 62 -0.28 14.75 -5.50
N PHE A 63 -0.21 13.64 -6.25
CA PHE A 63 0.68 13.51 -7.40
C PHE A 63 0.40 14.58 -8.48
N GLN A 64 -0.88 14.85 -8.78
CA GLN A 64 -1.24 15.90 -9.72
C GLN A 64 -0.82 17.30 -9.24
N LYS A 65 -1.03 17.61 -7.96
CA LYS A 65 -0.65 18.90 -7.35
C LYS A 65 0.87 19.13 -7.31
N LEU A 66 1.65 18.07 -7.27
CA LEU A 66 3.11 18.15 -7.24
C LEU A 66 3.71 18.52 -8.59
N GLU A 67 2.98 18.35 -9.69
CA GLU A 67 3.42 18.65 -11.07
C GLU A 67 4.78 18.04 -11.44
N ILE A 68 5.18 16.94 -10.76
CA ILE A 68 6.46 16.26 -11.00
C ILE A 68 6.36 15.52 -12.35
N LYS A 69 7.35 15.75 -13.20
CA LYS A 69 7.46 15.09 -14.51
C LYS A 69 8.38 13.86 -14.43
N ASN A 70 8.21 12.95 -15.38
CA ASN A 70 9.07 11.76 -15.55
C ASN A 70 9.05 10.83 -14.31
N VAL A 71 7.86 10.62 -13.74
CA VAL A 71 7.65 9.64 -12.68
C VAL A 71 7.12 8.35 -13.28
N ASP A 72 7.88 7.28 -13.17
CA ASP A 72 7.51 5.96 -13.68
C ASP A 72 6.60 5.20 -12.71
N LEU A 73 6.93 5.27 -11.41
CA LEU A 73 6.26 4.52 -10.35
C LEU A 73 5.84 5.43 -9.20
N ILE A 74 4.67 5.14 -8.64
CA ILE A 74 4.13 5.79 -7.44
C ILE A 74 3.85 4.71 -6.40
N MET A 75 4.50 4.82 -5.24
CA MET A 75 4.31 3.89 -4.13
C MET A 75 3.42 4.52 -3.06
N ASN A 76 2.35 3.81 -2.71
CA ASN A 76 1.43 4.17 -1.63
C ASN A 76 1.77 3.40 -0.37
N LEU A 77 2.27 4.10 0.65
CA LEU A 77 2.50 3.57 2.00
C LEU A 77 1.36 4.05 2.90
N GLN A 78 0.81 3.14 3.71
CA GLN A 78 -0.23 3.49 4.67
C GLN A 78 0.36 4.29 5.83
N GLY A 79 -0.31 5.38 6.22
CA GLY A 79 0.16 6.28 7.26
C GLY A 79 0.11 5.73 8.69
N ASP A 80 -0.45 4.55 8.90
CA ASP A 80 -0.66 3.84 10.15
C ASP A 80 0.28 2.62 10.34
N GLU A 81 1.25 2.43 9.44
CA GLU A 81 2.23 1.34 9.49
C GLU A 81 3.66 1.82 9.82
N PRO A 82 3.92 2.35 11.03
CA PRO A 82 5.23 2.92 11.39
C PRO A 82 6.35 1.87 11.50
N SER A 83 5.99 0.58 11.56
CA SER A 83 6.94 -0.54 11.68
C SER A 83 7.27 -1.21 10.34
N ILE A 84 6.87 -0.61 9.20
CA ILE A 84 7.18 -1.16 7.89
C ILE A 84 8.68 -1.39 7.70
N ASN A 85 9.05 -2.54 7.14
CA ASN A 85 10.44 -2.85 6.87
C ASN A 85 10.93 -2.13 5.61
N ILE A 86 12.02 -1.40 5.74
CA ILE A 86 12.64 -0.62 4.66
C ILE A 86 13.07 -1.52 3.49
N GLU A 87 13.62 -2.69 3.80
CA GLU A 87 14.06 -3.63 2.75
C GLU A 87 12.87 -4.22 1.96
N ASP A 88 11.69 -4.34 2.58
CA ASP A 88 10.49 -4.76 1.88
C ASP A 88 10.00 -3.67 0.89
N ILE A 89 10.10 -2.39 1.27
CA ILE A 89 9.83 -1.25 0.37
C ILE A 89 10.77 -1.29 -0.83
N LYS A 90 12.09 -1.43 -0.60
CA LYS A 90 13.11 -1.52 -1.66
C LYS A 90 12.90 -2.73 -2.56
N ASN A 91 12.54 -3.88 -1.96
CA ASN A 91 12.29 -5.12 -2.71
C ASN A 91 11.10 -4.98 -3.66
N LEU A 92 9.98 -4.40 -3.18
CA LEU A 92 8.82 -4.15 -4.03
C LEU A 92 9.19 -3.23 -5.19
N ASN A 93 9.87 -2.11 -4.93
CA ASN A 93 10.32 -1.19 -5.98
C ASN A 93 11.22 -1.89 -7.01
N LYS A 94 12.24 -2.63 -6.55
CA LYS A 94 13.15 -3.38 -7.42
C LYS A 94 12.39 -4.36 -8.33
N LYS A 95 11.42 -5.10 -7.77
CA LYS A 95 10.61 -6.06 -8.53
C LYS A 95 9.70 -5.38 -9.54
N MET A 96 9.09 -4.26 -9.18
CA MET A 96 8.28 -3.45 -10.10
C MET A 96 9.09 -2.98 -11.31
N VAL A 97 10.30 -2.45 -11.07
CA VAL A 97 11.20 -1.98 -12.13
C VAL A 97 11.68 -3.14 -13.00
N SER A 98 12.23 -4.20 -12.40
CA SER A 98 12.86 -5.30 -13.14
C SER A 98 11.86 -6.11 -13.96
N ASN A 99 10.60 -6.21 -13.54
CA ASN A 99 9.55 -6.92 -14.25
C ASN A 99 8.65 -6.00 -15.10
N GLN A 100 8.90 -4.70 -15.12
CA GLN A 100 8.06 -3.70 -15.79
C GLN A 100 6.57 -3.85 -15.40
N SER A 101 6.33 -4.16 -14.12
CA SER A 101 4.99 -4.46 -13.63
C SER A 101 4.16 -3.18 -13.49
N LYS A 102 2.86 -3.30 -13.72
CA LYS A 102 1.93 -2.16 -13.72
C LYS A 102 1.39 -1.84 -12.33
N MET A 103 1.16 -2.87 -11.52
CA MET A 103 0.70 -2.77 -10.15
C MET A 103 1.32 -3.90 -9.31
N GLY A 104 1.81 -3.56 -8.13
CA GLY A 104 2.41 -4.52 -7.21
C GLY A 104 2.03 -4.25 -5.77
N THR A 105 2.09 -5.29 -4.94
CA THR A 105 1.85 -5.22 -3.49
C THR A 105 2.74 -6.20 -2.75
N LEU A 106 2.65 -6.18 -1.42
CA LEU A 106 3.39 -7.07 -0.53
C LEU A 106 2.48 -8.06 0.19
N ALA A 107 3.03 -9.21 0.52
CA ALA A 107 2.37 -10.15 1.42
C ALA A 107 3.40 -10.93 2.24
N ALA A 108 3.04 -11.26 3.47
CA ALA A 108 3.87 -12.06 4.38
C ALA A 108 3.27 -13.46 4.59
N LYS A 109 4.11 -14.41 5.02
CA LYS A 109 3.60 -15.72 5.45
C LYS A 109 2.64 -15.53 6.62
N MET A 110 1.57 -16.32 6.63
CA MET A 110 0.64 -16.36 7.77
C MET A 110 1.39 -16.77 9.03
N LYS A 111 1.24 -16.00 10.10
CA LYS A 111 1.86 -16.32 11.40
C LYS A 111 1.08 -17.37 12.17
N ASP A 112 -0.26 -17.28 12.15
CA ASP A 112 -1.17 -18.22 12.80
C ASP A 112 -2.28 -18.63 11.82
N LEU A 113 -2.66 -19.89 11.81
CA LEU A 113 -3.79 -20.38 11.03
C LEU A 113 -5.13 -19.78 11.48
N LYS A 114 -5.23 -19.32 12.72
CA LYS A 114 -6.39 -18.56 13.21
C LYS A 114 -6.63 -17.26 12.45
N ASP A 115 -5.56 -16.67 11.90
CA ASP A 115 -5.67 -15.46 11.09
C ASP A 115 -6.45 -15.68 9.79
N LEU A 116 -6.60 -16.93 9.34
CA LEU A 116 -7.42 -17.26 8.17
C LEU A 116 -8.89 -16.85 8.36
N ASP A 117 -9.40 -16.92 9.58
CA ASP A 117 -10.80 -16.55 9.90
C ASP A 117 -10.93 -15.12 10.47
N ASN A 118 -9.82 -14.43 10.74
CA ASN A 118 -9.82 -13.07 11.25
C ASN A 118 -10.06 -12.06 10.11
N GLU A 119 -11.20 -11.37 10.11
CA GLU A 119 -11.58 -10.40 9.05
C GLU A 119 -10.65 -9.18 8.97
N ASN A 120 -9.96 -8.82 10.06
CA ASN A 120 -9.05 -7.69 10.10
C ASN A 120 -7.72 -8.01 9.42
N VAL A 121 -7.38 -9.29 9.30
CA VAL A 121 -6.21 -9.76 8.55
C VAL A 121 -6.64 -10.07 7.12
N VAL A 122 -6.38 -9.18 6.17
CA VAL A 122 -6.67 -9.41 4.75
C VAL A 122 -5.73 -10.48 4.21
N LYS A 123 -6.27 -11.41 3.43
CA LYS A 123 -5.51 -12.47 2.77
C LYS A 123 -5.39 -12.18 1.28
N VAL A 124 -4.25 -12.56 0.70
CA VAL A 124 -4.08 -12.65 -0.74
C VAL A 124 -3.80 -14.09 -1.12
N ILE A 125 -4.46 -14.56 -2.17
CA ILE A 125 -4.18 -15.85 -2.82
C ILE A 125 -3.38 -15.54 -4.08
N THR A 126 -2.26 -16.23 -4.27
CA THR A 126 -1.39 -16.07 -5.43
C THR A 126 -1.45 -17.27 -6.35
N ASN A 127 -1.09 -17.07 -7.62
CA ASN A 127 -1.05 -18.17 -8.59
C ASN A 127 0.00 -19.22 -8.21
N GLU A 128 1.16 -18.75 -7.71
CA GLU A 128 2.30 -19.58 -7.31
C GLU A 128 2.69 -19.28 -5.87
N ASN A 129 3.45 -20.20 -5.25
CA ASN A 129 4.02 -19.95 -3.94
C ASN A 129 4.99 -18.77 -3.98
N LEU A 130 4.86 -17.87 -3.02
CA LEU A 130 5.79 -16.75 -2.87
C LEU A 130 7.12 -17.23 -2.26
N ASN A 131 8.18 -16.77 -2.87
CA ASN A 131 9.56 -16.91 -2.36
C ASN A 131 10.28 -15.55 -2.49
N ASN A 132 11.48 -15.45 -1.99
CA ASN A 132 12.23 -14.19 -1.97
C ASN A 132 12.48 -13.61 -3.37
N ASP A 133 12.64 -14.45 -4.37
CA ASP A 133 12.88 -14.03 -5.76
C ASP A 133 11.57 -13.92 -6.57
N GLY A 134 10.49 -14.50 -6.08
CA GLY A 134 9.20 -14.57 -6.75
C GLY A 134 8.46 -13.23 -6.78
N PHE A 135 7.69 -13.02 -7.85
CA PHE A 135 6.74 -11.92 -8.00
C PHE A 135 5.51 -12.49 -8.69
N SER A 136 4.66 -13.16 -7.89
CA SER A 136 3.52 -13.93 -8.39
C SER A 136 2.29 -13.04 -8.55
N GLU A 137 1.41 -13.41 -9.45
CA GLU A 137 0.14 -12.72 -9.66
C GLU A 137 -0.85 -13.01 -8.53
N ALA A 138 -1.53 -11.98 -8.05
CA ALA A 138 -2.65 -12.11 -7.13
C ALA A 138 -3.86 -12.69 -7.87
N LYS A 139 -4.39 -13.78 -7.35
CA LYS A 139 -5.60 -14.43 -7.84
C LYS A 139 -6.86 -13.86 -7.21
N ASN A 140 -6.80 -13.55 -5.93
CA ASN A 140 -7.91 -12.97 -5.17
C ASN A 140 -7.44 -12.37 -3.84
N PHE A 141 -8.27 -11.49 -3.26
CA PHE A 141 -8.13 -10.96 -1.92
C PHE A 141 -9.38 -11.26 -1.11
N LEU A 142 -9.21 -11.68 0.15
CA LEU A 142 -10.28 -12.18 1.00
C LEU A 142 -10.12 -11.69 2.45
N ARG A 143 -11.24 -11.48 3.13
CA ARG A 143 -11.23 -11.24 4.59
C ARG A 143 -11.20 -12.54 5.40
N ARG A 144 -11.82 -13.62 4.89
CA ARG A 144 -11.81 -14.95 5.50
C ARG A 144 -11.51 -16.01 4.46
N SER A 145 -10.85 -17.09 4.84
CA SER A 145 -10.56 -18.22 3.96
C SER A 145 -10.51 -19.54 4.73
N SER A 146 -11.05 -20.60 4.12
CA SER A 146 -10.83 -21.98 4.56
C SER A 146 -9.68 -22.67 3.80
N LYS A 147 -9.10 -22.01 2.77
CA LYS A 147 -8.01 -22.54 1.97
C LYS A 147 -6.67 -22.14 2.58
N VAL A 148 -5.68 -23.01 2.47
CA VAL A 148 -4.34 -22.82 3.03
C VAL A 148 -3.25 -22.70 1.94
N ALA A 149 -3.51 -23.22 0.72
CA ALA A 149 -2.52 -23.22 -0.35
C ALA A 149 -2.36 -21.84 -1.00
N ASN A 150 -1.14 -21.39 -1.15
CA ASN A 150 -0.76 -20.11 -1.77
C ASN A 150 -1.48 -18.89 -1.17
N ILE A 151 -1.77 -18.95 0.13
CA ILE A 151 -2.43 -17.87 0.87
C ILE A 151 -1.45 -17.18 1.80
N TYR A 152 -1.52 -15.85 1.83
CA TYR A 152 -0.58 -15.00 2.57
C TYR A 152 -1.34 -13.85 3.25
N HIS A 153 -0.76 -13.31 4.33
CA HIS A 153 -1.23 -12.07 4.93
C HIS A 153 -0.87 -10.91 3.98
N HIS A 154 -1.87 -10.25 3.42
CA HIS A 154 -1.68 -9.09 2.56
C HIS A 154 -1.21 -7.88 3.38
N ILE A 155 -0.23 -7.16 2.87
CA ILE A 155 0.27 -5.91 3.44
C ILE A 155 -0.18 -4.77 2.52
N GLY A 156 -0.87 -3.76 3.09
CA GLY A 156 -1.57 -2.70 2.37
C GLY A 156 -0.69 -1.69 1.61
N ILE A 157 0.52 -2.07 1.22
CA ILE A 157 1.43 -1.24 0.41
C ILE A 157 1.21 -1.57 -1.05
N TYR A 158 1.10 -0.52 -1.87
CA TYR A 158 0.94 -0.67 -3.31
C TYR A 158 1.95 0.17 -4.08
N CYS A 159 2.44 -0.38 -5.18
CA CYS A 159 3.24 0.34 -6.14
C CYS A 159 2.55 0.28 -7.50
N TYR A 160 2.35 1.43 -8.11
CA TYR A 160 1.67 1.58 -9.40
C TYR A 160 2.61 2.18 -10.43
N SER A 161 2.51 1.76 -11.70
CA SER A 161 2.96 2.64 -12.76
C SER A 161 2.05 3.88 -12.79
N THR A 162 2.60 5.03 -13.16
CA THR A 162 1.84 6.30 -13.23
C THR A 162 0.60 6.17 -14.13
N GLU A 163 0.73 5.45 -15.25
CA GLU A 163 -0.37 5.17 -16.17
C GLU A 163 -1.46 4.32 -15.50
N THR A 164 -1.05 3.27 -14.78
CA THR A 164 -2.00 2.38 -14.08
C THR A 164 -2.72 3.10 -12.96
N LEU A 165 -2.03 3.93 -12.17
CA LEU A 165 -2.66 4.75 -11.13
C LEU A 165 -3.73 5.66 -11.74
N LYS A 166 -3.39 6.39 -12.82
CA LYS A 166 -4.34 7.25 -13.53
C LYS A 166 -5.55 6.48 -14.03
N LYS A 167 -5.37 5.29 -14.60
CA LYS A 167 -6.45 4.43 -15.06
C LYS A 167 -7.31 3.95 -13.87
N PHE A 168 -6.68 3.51 -12.79
CA PHE A 168 -7.35 2.95 -11.62
C PHE A 168 -8.31 3.94 -10.96
N VAL A 169 -7.89 5.19 -10.75
CA VAL A 169 -8.74 6.22 -10.11
C VAL A 169 -9.93 6.67 -10.99
N GLN A 170 -9.88 6.39 -12.29
CA GLN A 170 -10.99 6.65 -13.22
C GLN A 170 -12.04 5.53 -13.21
N LEU A 171 -11.74 4.37 -12.63
CA LEU A 171 -12.68 3.26 -12.54
C LEU A 171 -13.73 3.53 -11.48
N ASN A 172 -14.98 3.17 -11.78
CA ASN A 172 -16.01 3.09 -10.75
C ASN A 172 -15.68 1.99 -9.75
N GLN A 173 -16.09 2.19 -8.49
CA GLN A 173 -16.00 1.14 -7.48
C GLN A 173 -16.74 -0.11 -7.96
N SER A 174 -16.07 -1.25 -7.88
CA SER A 174 -16.67 -2.53 -8.29
C SER A 174 -17.60 -3.07 -7.19
N LYS A 175 -18.51 -3.96 -7.56
CA LYS A 175 -19.40 -4.62 -6.60
C LYS A 175 -18.60 -5.39 -5.55
N ASN A 176 -17.60 -6.17 -5.98
CA ASN A 176 -16.74 -6.94 -5.07
C ASN A 176 -15.96 -6.04 -4.10
N GLU A 177 -15.43 -4.90 -4.58
CA GLU A 177 -14.76 -3.90 -3.75
C GLU A 177 -15.67 -3.40 -2.63
N ILE A 178 -16.90 -3.02 -2.97
CA ILE A 178 -17.88 -2.46 -2.02
C ILE A 178 -18.31 -3.53 -0.99
N GLU A 179 -18.65 -4.72 -1.45
CA GLU A 179 -19.14 -5.81 -0.61
C GLU A 179 -18.08 -6.31 0.39
N ASN A 180 -16.82 -6.39 -0.05
CA ASN A 180 -15.71 -6.88 0.77
C ASN A 180 -14.93 -5.75 1.48
N ARG A 181 -15.19 -4.48 1.12
CA ARG A 181 -14.42 -3.30 1.58
C ARG A 181 -12.91 -3.49 1.33
N LEU A 182 -12.57 -3.90 0.10
CA LEU A 182 -11.21 -4.17 -0.35
C LEU A 182 -10.99 -3.47 -1.70
N GLU A 183 -10.33 -2.32 -1.67
CA GLU A 183 -10.12 -1.44 -2.83
C GLU A 183 -9.43 -2.15 -4.00
N GLN A 184 -8.49 -3.02 -3.71
CA GLN A 184 -7.72 -3.76 -4.71
C GLN A 184 -8.56 -4.73 -5.56
N LEU A 185 -9.74 -5.11 -5.12
CA LEU A 185 -10.65 -5.92 -5.93
C LEU A 185 -11.14 -5.17 -7.17
N ARG A 186 -11.20 -3.82 -7.11
CA ARG A 186 -11.47 -2.98 -8.29
C ARG A 186 -10.47 -3.25 -9.42
N ALA A 187 -9.20 -3.44 -9.08
CA ALA A 187 -8.16 -3.75 -10.08
C ALA A 187 -8.43 -5.11 -10.72
N LEU A 188 -8.65 -6.16 -9.92
CA LEU A 188 -8.90 -7.51 -10.43
C LEU A 188 -10.18 -7.57 -11.28
N ASP A 189 -11.26 -6.94 -10.83
CA ASP A 189 -12.55 -6.90 -11.54
C ASP A 189 -12.45 -6.15 -12.90
N ASN A 190 -11.42 -5.32 -13.08
CA ASN A 190 -11.14 -4.59 -14.33
C ASN A 190 -9.91 -5.13 -15.08
N ASN A 191 -9.50 -6.38 -14.81
CA ASN A 191 -8.37 -7.05 -15.46
C ASN A 191 -7.05 -6.27 -15.35
N ILE A 192 -6.83 -5.57 -14.25
CA ILE A 192 -5.53 -5.01 -13.90
C ILE A 192 -4.79 -6.05 -13.08
N GLU A 193 -3.70 -6.57 -13.63
CA GLU A 193 -2.84 -7.54 -12.96
C GLU A 193 -2.17 -6.92 -11.73
N ILE A 194 -2.23 -7.60 -10.58
CA ILE A 194 -1.52 -7.23 -9.36
C ILE A 194 -0.46 -8.27 -9.08
N LYS A 195 0.80 -7.87 -9.05
CA LYS A 195 1.92 -8.74 -8.64
C LYS A 195 2.16 -8.64 -7.15
N VAL A 196 2.50 -9.76 -6.52
CA VAL A 196 2.71 -9.88 -5.08
C VAL A 196 4.14 -10.31 -4.80
N ALA A 197 4.87 -9.52 -4.02
CA ALA A 197 6.19 -9.90 -3.51
C ALA A 197 6.08 -10.38 -2.06
N LEU A 198 6.96 -11.32 -1.69
CA LEU A 198 7.08 -11.77 -0.31
C LEU A 198 7.77 -10.70 0.52
N ALA A 199 7.13 -10.30 1.61
CA ALA A 199 7.71 -9.45 2.65
C ALA A 199 8.41 -10.29 3.72
N SER A 200 9.38 -9.71 4.40
CA SER A 200 10.14 -10.34 5.48
C SER A 200 9.26 -10.66 6.69
N SER A 201 8.29 -9.80 6.98
CA SER A 201 7.33 -9.94 8.08
C SER A 201 6.07 -9.11 7.85
N SER A 202 4.99 -9.44 8.54
CA SER A 202 3.83 -8.55 8.61
C SER A 202 4.14 -7.39 9.54
N PRO A 203 4.01 -6.13 9.10
CA PRO A 203 4.12 -4.98 9.97
C PRO A 203 3.01 -5.00 11.04
N ILE A 204 3.23 -4.29 12.12
CA ILE A 204 2.21 -4.05 13.15
C ILE A 204 1.55 -2.71 12.77
N GLY A 205 0.33 -2.78 12.27
CA GLY A 205 -0.50 -1.60 12.05
C GLY A 205 -1.05 -1.05 13.38
N VAL A 206 -1.30 0.26 13.42
CA VAL A 206 -1.92 0.93 14.56
C VAL A 206 -3.30 1.42 14.15
N ASP A 207 -4.25 0.48 14.06
CA ASP A 207 -5.62 0.74 13.58
C ASP A 207 -6.53 1.33 14.66
N THR A 208 -6.26 1.01 15.95
CA THR A 208 -7.06 1.46 17.09
C THR A 208 -6.18 1.75 18.32
N LYS A 209 -6.74 2.59 19.24
CA LYS A 209 -6.12 2.82 20.55
C LYS A 209 -6.18 1.59 21.42
#